data_0188954b4d26a4526f5a0b4bff0ef337
#
_entry.id   0188954b4d26a4526f5a0b4bff0ef337
#
_cell.length_a   1.000
_cell.length_b   1.000
_cell.length_c   1.000
_cell.angle_alpha   90.00
_cell.angle_beta   90.00
_cell.angle_gamma   90.00
#
_symmetry.space_group_name_H-M   'P 1'
#
loop_
_entity.id
_entity.type
_entity.pdbx_description
1 polymer ?
#
loop_
_entity_poly.entity_id
_entity_poly.type
_entity_poly.pdbx_seq_one_letter_code
_entity_poly.pdbx_strand_id
1 'polypeptide(L)'
;MDHVIPKHVSSKISERCLRCYHEQQWYGENFLFDYIGDSDVNGHKILEIGCAEAGLMKFYQDKGAVCSGLELSDARYNNAILLDNDNLIHLFQADICNPDSYNDEITGQYNIIILRDVIEHILDQELALRNIHTILKPGGKLFISFPPKYCAYAGHQQTVPKIMGKLPYLHLM
;
A
#
# COMPACT_ATOMS: atom_id res chain seq x y z
N MET A 1 8.83 -17.85 3.22
CA MET A 1 10.28 -17.66 3.57
C MET A 1 10.35 -16.32 4.27
N ASP A 2 10.90 -16.28 5.49
CA ASP A 2 11.07 -14.99 6.17
C ASP A 2 12.09 -14.15 5.39
N HIS A 3 11.64 -13.05 4.81
CA HIS A 3 12.54 -12.13 4.14
C HIS A 3 13.47 -11.49 5.17
N VAL A 4 14.73 -11.91 5.16
CA VAL A 4 15.73 -11.40 6.11
C VAL A 4 16.26 -10.07 5.60
N ILE A 5 15.81 -8.99 6.25
CA ILE A 5 16.34 -7.66 5.96
C ILE A 5 17.81 -7.61 6.42
N PRO A 6 18.76 -7.25 5.53
CA PRO A 6 20.17 -7.19 5.89
C PRO A 6 20.41 -6.19 7.05
N LYS A 7 21.33 -6.52 7.96
CA LYS A 7 21.63 -5.69 9.15
C LYS A 7 22.01 -4.25 8.81
N HIS A 8 22.71 -4.02 7.68
CA HIS A 8 23.10 -2.68 7.25
C HIS A 8 21.91 -1.85 6.77
N VAL A 9 20.82 -2.47 6.35
CA VAL A 9 19.53 -1.82 6.00
C VAL A 9 18.74 -1.55 7.26
N SER A 10 18.55 -2.57 8.12
CA SER A 10 17.77 -2.44 9.34
C SER A 10 18.34 -1.39 10.30
N SER A 11 19.67 -1.15 10.31
CA SER A 11 20.29 -0.09 11.10
C SER A 11 19.99 1.34 10.63
N LYS A 12 19.51 1.51 9.41
CA LYS A 12 19.16 2.83 8.81
C LYS A 12 17.67 3.16 8.91
N ILE A 13 16.86 2.21 9.29
CA ILE A 13 15.40 2.31 9.31
C ILE A 13 14.90 2.22 10.75
N SER A 14 13.91 3.02 11.12
CA SER A 14 13.35 2.99 12.45
C SER A 14 12.62 1.66 12.73
N GLU A 15 12.60 1.21 13.99
CA GLU A 15 11.84 0.02 14.39
C GLU A 15 10.35 0.12 14.03
N ARG A 16 9.77 1.32 14.04
CA ARG A 16 8.40 1.55 13.61
C ARG A 16 8.20 1.21 12.13
N CYS A 17 9.10 1.67 11.24
CA CYS A 17 9.00 1.38 9.81
C CYS A 17 9.19 -0.13 9.53
N LEU A 18 10.15 -0.77 10.21
CA LEU A 18 10.36 -2.21 10.10
C LEU A 18 9.10 -2.98 10.52
N ARG A 19 8.48 -2.58 11.63
CA ARG A 19 7.21 -3.18 12.06
C ARG A 19 6.11 -2.97 11.04
N CYS A 20 5.92 -1.76 10.52
CA CYS A 20 4.93 -1.49 9.46
C CYS A 20 5.16 -2.36 8.23
N TYR A 21 6.40 -2.50 7.79
CA TYR A 21 6.76 -3.38 6.66
C TYR A 21 6.35 -4.83 6.90
N HIS A 22 6.65 -5.38 8.08
CA HIS A 22 6.26 -6.77 8.41
C HIS A 22 4.74 -6.92 8.62
N GLU A 23 4.07 -5.92 9.20
CA GLU A 23 2.60 -5.90 9.32
C GLU A 23 1.92 -5.91 7.94
N GLN A 24 2.49 -5.21 6.95
CA GLN A 24 2.01 -5.22 5.57
C GLN A 24 2.18 -6.61 4.92
N GLN A 25 3.32 -7.27 5.10
CA GLN A 25 3.54 -8.63 4.62
C GLN A 25 2.55 -9.60 5.27
N TRP A 26 2.41 -9.53 6.59
CA TRP A 26 1.47 -10.37 7.35
C TRP A 26 0.02 -10.18 6.87
N TYR A 27 -0.38 -8.94 6.59
CA TYR A 27 -1.71 -8.64 6.06
C TYR A 27 -1.94 -9.26 4.69
N GLY A 28 -0.95 -9.19 3.82
CA GLY A 28 -0.97 -9.86 2.52
C GLY A 28 -1.16 -11.38 2.66
N GLU A 29 -0.36 -12.01 3.52
CA GLU A 29 -0.34 -13.45 3.71
C GLU A 29 -1.61 -14.00 4.39
N ASN A 30 -2.12 -13.32 5.42
CA ASN A 30 -3.17 -13.87 6.28
C ASN A 30 -4.58 -13.36 5.95
N PHE A 31 -4.70 -12.39 5.06
CA PHE A 31 -6.00 -11.82 4.72
C PHE A 31 -6.17 -11.51 3.24
N LEU A 32 -5.35 -10.61 2.69
CA LEU A 32 -5.67 -10.00 1.40
C LEU A 32 -5.55 -10.97 0.23
N PHE A 33 -4.58 -11.87 0.27
CA PHE A 33 -4.34 -12.85 -0.80
C PHE A 33 -5.57 -13.74 -1.00
N ASP A 34 -6.09 -14.30 0.08
CA ASP A 34 -7.29 -15.14 0.04
C ASP A 34 -8.54 -14.33 -0.31
N TYR A 35 -8.64 -13.08 0.20
CA TYR A 35 -9.78 -12.21 -0.08
C TYR A 35 -9.90 -11.80 -1.55
N ILE A 36 -8.79 -11.46 -2.21
CA ILE A 36 -8.76 -11.14 -3.65
C ILE A 36 -9.16 -12.36 -4.50
N GLY A 37 -8.92 -13.58 -3.99
CA GLY A 37 -9.38 -14.83 -4.60
C GLY A 37 -8.62 -15.23 -5.88
N ASP A 38 -7.45 -14.64 -6.14
CA ASP A 38 -6.55 -15.06 -7.20
C ASP A 38 -5.52 -16.03 -6.61
N SER A 39 -5.76 -17.32 -6.76
CA SER A 39 -4.88 -18.38 -6.23
C SER A 39 -3.50 -18.40 -6.89
N ASP A 40 -3.35 -17.83 -8.08
CA ASP A 40 -2.09 -17.68 -8.80
C ASP A 40 -1.94 -16.25 -9.30
N VAL A 41 -0.96 -15.55 -8.75
CA VAL A 41 -0.59 -14.17 -9.14
C VAL A 41 0.72 -14.12 -9.92
N ASN A 42 1.28 -15.27 -10.27
CA ASN A 42 2.54 -15.34 -11.02
C ASN A 42 2.43 -14.58 -12.35
N GLY A 43 3.32 -13.63 -12.57
CA GLY A 43 3.32 -12.75 -13.73
C GLY A 43 2.22 -11.69 -13.75
N HIS A 44 1.32 -11.63 -12.76
CA HIS A 44 0.34 -10.54 -12.64
C HIS A 44 1.05 -9.23 -12.30
N LYS A 45 0.67 -8.16 -12.97
CA LYS A 45 1.09 -6.81 -12.60
C LYS A 45 0.17 -6.29 -11.49
N ILE A 46 0.75 -5.98 -10.34
CA ILE A 46 0.03 -5.50 -9.14
C ILE A 46 0.59 -4.14 -8.75
N LEU A 47 -0.31 -3.18 -8.50
CA LEU A 47 0.03 -1.85 -8.01
C LEU A 47 -0.59 -1.62 -6.64
N GLU A 48 0.18 -1.17 -5.66
CA GLU A 48 -0.34 -0.60 -4.42
C GLU A 48 -0.20 0.93 -4.46
N ILE A 49 -1.32 1.64 -4.31
CA ILE A 49 -1.36 3.11 -4.17
C ILE A 49 -1.32 3.44 -2.68
N GLY A 50 -0.35 4.26 -2.27
CA GLY A 50 -0.03 4.49 -0.86
C GLY A 50 0.71 3.28 -0.24
N CYS A 51 1.71 2.77 -0.95
CA CYS A 51 2.40 1.53 -0.56
C CYS A 51 3.24 1.65 0.72
N ALA A 52 3.46 2.87 1.21
CA ALA A 52 4.24 3.14 2.41
C ALA A 52 5.64 2.47 2.36
N GLU A 53 5.91 1.50 3.23
CA GLU A 53 7.16 0.74 3.26
C GLU A 53 7.23 -0.41 2.24
N ALA A 54 6.21 -0.59 1.40
CA ALA A 54 6.09 -1.60 0.33
C ALA A 54 6.15 -3.08 0.78
N GLY A 55 5.86 -3.36 2.05
CA GLY A 55 5.88 -4.73 2.57
C GLY A 55 4.83 -5.64 1.92
N LEU A 56 3.65 -5.10 1.57
CA LEU A 56 2.62 -5.83 0.85
C LEU A 56 3.06 -6.18 -0.58
N MET A 57 3.73 -5.25 -1.26
CA MET A 57 4.27 -5.50 -2.59
C MET A 57 5.38 -6.56 -2.56
N LYS A 58 6.22 -6.56 -1.52
CA LYS A 58 7.22 -7.62 -1.33
C LYS A 58 6.58 -8.99 -1.17
N PHE A 59 5.49 -9.11 -0.40
CA PHE A 59 4.73 -10.35 -0.27
C PHE A 59 4.24 -10.88 -1.63
N TYR A 60 3.63 -10.03 -2.46
CA TYR A 60 3.17 -10.43 -3.79
C TYR A 60 4.32 -10.73 -4.75
N GLN A 61 5.42 -10.00 -4.66
CA GLN A 61 6.62 -10.24 -5.44
C GLN A 61 7.22 -11.64 -5.13
N ASP A 62 7.22 -12.06 -3.86
CA ASP A 62 7.67 -13.40 -3.45
C ASP A 62 6.77 -14.53 -3.99
N LYS A 63 5.54 -14.19 -4.42
CA LYS A 63 4.62 -15.10 -5.10
C LYS A 63 4.71 -15.03 -6.64
N GLY A 64 5.72 -14.33 -7.17
CA GLY A 64 5.99 -14.23 -8.60
C GLY A 64 5.22 -13.11 -9.32
N ALA A 65 4.53 -12.22 -8.63
CA ALA A 65 3.91 -11.05 -9.23
C ALA A 65 4.96 -10.00 -9.64
N VAL A 66 4.65 -9.21 -10.66
CA VAL A 66 5.39 -7.99 -11.03
C VAL A 66 4.79 -6.83 -10.28
N CYS A 67 5.47 -6.35 -9.25
CA CYS A 67 4.93 -5.41 -8.29
C CYS A 67 5.39 -3.98 -8.53
N SER A 68 4.47 -3.05 -8.30
CA SER A 68 4.74 -1.62 -8.27
C SER A 68 4.12 -0.98 -7.05
N GLY A 69 4.75 0.07 -6.54
CA GLY A 69 4.24 0.87 -5.43
C GLY A 69 4.26 2.35 -5.76
N LEU A 70 3.18 3.05 -5.44
CA LEU A 70 3.05 4.50 -5.57
C LEU A 70 2.92 5.09 -4.16
N GLU A 71 3.84 5.98 -3.79
CA GLU A 71 3.86 6.61 -2.46
C GLU A 71 4.11 8.10 -2.60
N LEU A 72 3.27 8.91 -1.94
CA LEU A 72 3.37 10.38 -1.98
C LEU A 72 4.40 10.91 -0.97
N SER A 73 4.52 10.26 0.19
CA SER A 73 5.43 10.69 1.26
C SER A 73 6.88 10.38 0.92
N ASP A 74 7.70 11.42 0.80
CA ASP A 74 9.15 11.32 0.58
C ASP A 74 9.83 10.38 1.59
N ALA A 75 9.50 10.52 2.87
CA ALA A 75 10.10 9.70 3.93
C ALA A 75 9.74 8.22 3.80
N ARG A 76 8.49 7.88 3.46
CA ARG A 76 8.04 6.49 3.28
C ARG A 76 8.59 5.89 2.00
N TYR A 77 8.56 6.66 0.91
CA TYR A 77 9.16 6.26 -0.36
C TYR A 77 10.64 5.89 -0.19
N ASN A 78 11.42 6.73 0.49
CA ASN A 78 12.83 6.45 0.76
C ASN A 78 13.03 5.20 1.64
N ASN A 79 12.15 4.94 2.61
CA ASN A 79 12.16 3.70 3.39
C ASN A 79 11.85 2.48 2.50
N ALA A 80 10.86 2.58 1.61
CA ALA A 80 10.52 1.51 0.67
C ALA A 80 11.71 1.16 -0.24
N ILE A 81 12.40 2.15 -0.80
CA ILE A 81 13.62 1.95 -1.59
C ILE A 81 14.71 1.23 -0.78
N LEU A 82 14.91 1.60 0.49
CA LEU A 82 15.89 0.93 1.34
C LEU A 82 15.52 -0.53 1.67
N LEU A 83 14.22 -0.81 1.80
CA LEU A 83 13.70 -2.15 2.12
C LEU A 83 13.64 -3.07 0.91
N ASP A 84 13.44 -2.51 -0.28
CA ASP A 84 13.54 -3.24 -1.56
C ASP A 84 15.00 -3.31 -2.03
N ASN A 85 15.86 -3.87 -1.18
CA ASN A 85 17.31 -3.95 -1.44
C ASN A 85 17.71 -4.71 -2.71
N ASP A 86 16.83 -5.54 -3.25
CA ASP A 86 17.03 -6.30 -4.49
C ASP A 86 16.49 -5.55 -5.73
N ASN A 87 15.88 -4.37 -5.54
CA ASN A 87 15.26 -3.54 -6.58
C ASN A 87 14.26 -4.31 -7.46
N LEU A 88 13.41 -5.11 -6.84
CA LEU A 88 12.43 -5.97 -7.51
C LEU A 88 11.05 -5.32 -7.63
N ILE A 89 10.80 -4.22 -6.91
CA ILE A 89 9.55 -3.49 -6.90
C ILE A 89 9.75 -2.16 -7.64
N HIS A 90 8.88 -1.87 -8.62
CA HIS A 90 8.89 -0.57 -9.30
C HIS A 90 8.23 0.48 -8.42
N LEU A 91 9.03 1.29 -7.73
CA LEU A 91 8.56 2.32 -6.81
C LEU A 91 8.49 3.70 -7.48
N PHE A 92 7.36 4.37 -7.33
CA PHE A 92 7.11 5.73 -7.84
C PHE A 92 6.82 6.68 -6.67
N GLN A 93 7.58 7.78 -6.60
CA GLN A 93 7.21 8.89 -5.71
C GLN A 93 6.22 9.79 -6.46
N ALA A 94 4.92 9.55 -6.26
CA ALA A 94 3.90 10.15 -7.11
C ALA A 94 2.56 10.34 -6.39
N ASP A 95 1.73 11.23 -6.96
CA ASP A 95 0.36 11.49 -6.54
C ASP A 95 -0.61 10.88 -7.56
N ILE A 96 -1.48 9.99 -7.12
CA ILE A 96 -2.50 9.37 -8.00
C ILE A 96 -3.43 10.41 -8.65
N CYS A 97 -3.60 11.57 -8.03
CA CYS A 97 -4.37 12.67 -8.59
C CYS A 97 -3.60 13.48 -9.64
N ASN A 98 -2.29 13.28 -9.78
CA ASN A 98 -1.45 14.00 -10.74
C ASN A 98 -0.81 13.01 -11.74
N PRO A 99 -1.44 12.74 -12.90
CA PRO A 99 -0.88 11.82 -13.91
C PRO A 99 0.53 12.18 -14.40
N ASP A 100 0.90 13.47 -14.35
CA ASP A 100 2.24 13.91 -14.76
C ASP A 100 3.34 13.48 -13.78
N SER A 101 2.97 13.05 -12.55
CA SER A 101 3.90 12.55 -11.54
C SER A 101 4.29 11.07 -11.75
N TYR A 102 3.56 10.35 -12.60
CA TYR A 102 3.86 9.01 -13.06
C TYR A 102 3.66 8.94 -14.59
N ASN A 103 4.49 8.18 -15.29
CA ASN A 103 4.50 8.18 -16.74
C ASN A 103 3.37 7.32 -17.36
N ASP A 104 3.13 7.48 -18.67
CA ASP A 104 2.12 6.72 -19.41
C ASP A 104 2.38 5.20 -19.45
N GLU A 105 3.58 4.76 -19.05
CA GLU A 105 3.95 3.34 -19.02
C GLU A 105 3.08 2.49 -18.09
N ILE A 106 2.40 3.11 -17.11
CA ILE A 106 1.53 2.39 -16.19
C ILE A 106 0.08 2.27 -16.69
N THR A 107 -0.31 3.00 -17.74
CA THR A 107 -1.69 3.02 -18.25
C THR A 107 -2.12 1.63 -18.78
N GLY A 108 -3.28 1.15 -18.35
CA GLY A 108 -3.84 -0.14 -18.80
C GLY A 108 -3.00 -1.37 -18.47
N GLN A 109 -2.09 -1.26 -17.50
CA GLN A 109 -1.07 -2.26 -17.26
C GLN A 109 -1.40 -3.26 -16.15
N TYR A 110 -2.17 -2.86 -15.12
CA TYR A 110 -2.27 -3.64 -13.90
C TYR A 110 -3.46 -4.59 -13.89
N ASN A 111 -3.21 -5.83 -13.47
CA ASN A 111 -4.24 -6.84 -13.24
C ASN A 111 -4.99 -6.57 -11.93
N ILE A 112 -4.26 -6.08 -10.91
CA ILE A 112 -4.79 -5.79 -9.58
C ILE A 112 -4.24 -4.44 -9.13
N ILE A 113 -5.13 -3.58 -8.62
CA ILE A 113 -4.75 -2.33 -7.94
C ILE A 113 -5.29 -2.39 -6.52
N ILE A 114 -4.47 -2.00 -5.56
CA ILE A 114 -4.77 -2.06 -4.13
C ILE A 114 -4.64 -0.65 -3.54
N LEU A 115 -5.71 -0.20 -2.82
CA LEU A 115 -5.67 0.96 -1.93
C LEU A 115 -6.08 0.48 -0.54
N ARG A 116 -5.13 0.46 0.39
CA ARG A 116 -5.37 0.03 1.75
C ARG A 116 -5.24 1.20 2.72
N ASP A 117 -6.40 1.67 3.23
CA ASP A 117 -6.49 2.81 4.16
C ASP A 117 -5.82 4.08 3.60
N VAL A 118 -6.13 4.40 2.34
CA VAL A 118 -5.56 5.52 1.58
C VAL A 118 -6.64 6.42 1.02
N ILE A 119 -7.74 5.86 0.51
CA ILE A 119 -8.77 6.63 -0.21
C ILE A 119 -9.37 7.76 0.63
N GLU A 120 -9.47 7.57 1.95
CA GLU A 120 -9.98 8.56 2.91
C GLU A 120 -9.06 9.77 3.10
N HIS A 121 -7.80 9.67 2.66
CA HIS A 121 -6.81 10.75 2.73
C HIS A 121 -6.72 11.54 1.42
N ILE A 122 -7.34 11.05 0.35
CA ILE A 122 -7.32 11.71 -0.96
C ILE A 122 -8.42 12.77 -0.99
N LEU A 123 -8.04 14.03 -1.30
CA LEU A 123 -8.98 15.14 -1.36
C LEU A 123 -9.94 15.04 -2.54
N ASP A 124 -9.43 14.69 -3.71
CA ASP A 124 -10.24 14.47 -4.93
C ASP A 124 -10.32 12.98 -5.24
N GLN A 125 -11.19 12.30 -4.51
CA GLN A 125 -11.39 10.85 -4.65
C GLN A 125 -11.94 10.48 -6.04
N GLU A 126 -12.75 11.34 -6.62
CA GLU A 126 -13.32 11.10 -7.96
C GLU A 126 -12.23 11.13 -9.03
N LEU A 127 -11.33 12.12 -8.98
CA LEU A 127 -10.18 12.19 -9.88
C LEU A 127 -9.26 10.99 -9.70
N ALA A 128 -8.96 10.62 -8.44
CA ALA A 128 -8.15 9.44 -8.15
C ALA A 128 -8.76 8.17 -8.77
N LEU A 129 -10.07 7.94 -8.60
CA LEU A 129 -10.76 6.77 -9.16
C LEU A 129 -10.77 6.78 -10.69
N ARG A 130 -10.92 7.95 -11.33
CA ARG A 130 -10.80 8.07 -12.79
C ARG A 130 -9.40 7.70 -13.25
N ASN A 131 -8.37 8.20 -12.60
CA ASN A 131 -6.98 7.88 -12.93
C ASN A 131 -6.68 6.38 -12.71
N ILE A 132 -7.13 5.82 -11.59
CA ILE A 132 -7.02 4.37 -11.32
C ILE A 132 -7.69 3.54 -12.42
N HIS A 133 -8.86 3.96 -12.90
CA HIS A 133 -9.55 3.27 -13.99
C HIS A 133 -8.71 3.22 -15.29
N THR A 134 -7.94 4.28 -15.58
CA THR A 134 -7.06 4.30 -16.76
C THR A 134 -5.83 3.39 -16.60
N ILE A 135 -5.38 3.20 -15.38
CA ILE A 135 -4.21 2.36 -15.04
C ILE A 135 -4.59 0.87 -15.04
N LEU A 136 -5.82 0.56 -14.65
CA LEU A 136 -6.31 -0.81 -14.54
C LEU A 136 -6.55 -1.43 -15.92
N LYS A 137 -6.16 -2.69 -16.11
CA LYS A 137 -6.51 -3.46 -17.32
C LYS A 137 -8.03 -3.67 -17.43
N PRO A 138 -8.55 -3.80 -18.65
CA PRO A 138 -9.90 -4.33 -18.83
C PRO A 138 -10.07 -5.69 -18.11
N GLY A 139 -11.07 -5.80 -17.23
CA GLY A 139 -11.28 -6.98 -16.40
C GLY A 139 -10.36 -7.11 -15.18
N GLY A 140 -9.48 -6.14 -14.95
CA GLY A 140 -8.65 -6.09 -13.74
C GLY A 140 -9.49 -5.83 -12.48
N LYS A 141 -8.89 -6.12 -11.32
CA LYS A 141 -9.54 -5.98 -10.00
C LYS A 141 -9.00 -4.76 -9.27
N LEU A 142 -9.91 -4.00 -8.65
CA LEU A 142 -9.59 -2.92 -7.72
C LEU A 142 -10.01 -3.33 -6.32
N PHE A 143 -9.06 -3.36 -5.39
CA PHE A 143 -9.32 -3.53 -3.97
C PHE A 143 -9.16 -2.20 -3.25
N ILE A 144 -10.19 -1.82 -2.47
CA ILE A 144 -10.15 -0.63 -1.62
C ILE A 144 -10.57 -1.03 -0.21
N SER A 145 -9.76 -0.69 0.79
CA SER A 145 -10.15 -0.69 2.20
C SER A 145 -10.07 0.71 2.79
N PHE A 146 -10.97 0.98 3.71
CA PHE A 146 -11.01 2.23 4.49
C PHE A 146 -11.76 2.01 5.80
N PRO A 147 -11.44 2.73 6.88
CA PRO A 147 -12.17 2.64 8.14
C PRO A 147 -13.56 3.27 7.99
N PRO A 148 -14.65 2.54 8.25
CA PRO A 148 -16.00 3.09 8.19
C PRO A 148 -16.18 4.21 9.22
N LYS A 149 -16.86 5.30 8.85
CA LYS A 149 -17.10 6.47 9.72
C LYS A 149 -17.65 6.09 11.10
N TYR A 150 -18.49 5.06 11.16
CA TYR A 150 -19.18 4.65 12.39
C TYR A 150 -18.56 3.41 13.05
N CYS A 151 -17.33 3.01 12.67
CA CYS A 151 -16.67 1.95 13.42
C CYS A 151 -16.10 2.50 14.74
N ALA A 152 -15.91 1.59 15.71
CA ALA A 152 -15.51 1.98 17.08
C ALA A 152 -14.19 2.78 17.13
N TYR A 153 -13.29 2.55 16.21
CA TYR A 153 -11.92 3.12 16.17
C TYR A 153 -11.60 3.82 14.85
N ALA A 154 -12.61 4.35 14.14
CA ALA A 154 -12.40 5.14 12.93
C ALA A 154 -11.68 6.47 13.24
N GLY A 155 -11.14 7.10 12.20
CA GLY A 155 -10.60 8.45 12.29
C GLY A 155 -9.19 8.55 12.85
N HIS A 156 -8.35 7.52 12.72
CA HIS A 156 -6.95 7.56 13.16
C HIS A 156 -6.74 7.97 14.64
N GLN A 157 -7.53 7.43 15.53
CA GLN A 157 -7.44 7.70 16.97
C GLN A 157 -6.03 7.47 17.56
N GLN A 158 -5.13 6.88 16.79
CA GLN A 158 -3.71 6.74 17.14
C GLN A 158 -2.99 8.06 17.37
N THR A 159 -3.49 9.17 16.81
CA THR A 159 -2.92 10.52 16.96
C THR A 159 -3.39 11.23 18.25
N VAL A 160 -4.39 10.72 18.93
CA VAL A 160 -4.89 11.26 20.20
C VAL A 160 -4.07 10.71 21.39
N PRO A 161 -3.98 11.45 22.50
CA PRO A 161 -3.28 10.97 23.71
C PRO A 161 -3.69 9.54 24.07
N LYS A 162 -2.74 8.71 24.52
CA LYS A 162 -2.89 7.26 24.73
C LYS A 162 -4.14 6.82 25.51
N ILE A 163 -4.67 7.67 26.40
CA ILE A 163 -5.89 7.39 27.17
C ILE A 163 -7.13 7.58 26.29
N MET A 164 -7.18 8.66 25.53
CA MET A 164 -8.34 8.99 24.68
C MET A 164 -8.44 8.08 23.45
N GLY A 165 -7.32 7.69 22.86
CA GLY A 165 -7.29 6.79 21.70
C GLY A 165 -7.80 5.37 21.97
N LYS A 166 -8.05 5.02 23.24
CA LYS A 166 -8.65 3.74 23.64
C LYS A 166 -10.17 3.79 23.81
N LEU A 167 -10.77 4.98 23.74
CA LEU A 167 -12.22 5.13 23.86
C LEU A 167 -12.88 4.90 22.49
N PRO A 168 -13.76 3.91 22.37
CA PRO A 168 -14.50 3.68 21.14
C PRO A 168 -15.40 4.89 20.82
N TYR A 169 -15.57 5.15 19.53
CA TYR A 169 -16.42 6.23 19.01
C TYR A 169 -16.01 7.67 19.37
N LEU A 170 -14.80 7.90 19.88
CA LEU A 170 -14.33 9.25 20.24
C LEU A 170 -14.36 10.22 19.04
N HIS A 171 -14.14 9.72 17.82
CA HIS A 171 -14.17 10.52 16.58
C HIS A 171 -15.57 11.04 16.20
N LEU A 172 -16.64 10.59 16.87
CA LEU A 172 -18.00 11.06 16.65
C LEU A 172 -18.42 12.17 17.65
N MET A 173 -17.59 12.48 18.62
CA MET A 173 -17.79 13.54 19.60
C MET A 173 -17.16 14.86 19.16
#